data_a22c650f9ee01ffb68c62257ed009afc
#
_entry.id   a22c650f9ee01ffb68c62257ed009afc
#
_cell.length_a   1.000
_cell.length_b   1.000
_cell.length_c   1.000
_cell.angle_alpha   90.00
_cell.angle_beta   90.00
_cell.angle_gamma   90.00
#
_symmetry.space_group_name_H-M   'P 1'
#
loop_
_entity.id
_entity.type
_entity.pdbx_description
1 polymer ?
#
loop_
_entity_poly.entity_id
_entity_poly.type
_entity_poly.pdbx_seq_one_letter_code
_entity_poly.pdbx_strand_id
1 'polypeptide(L)'
;MPADHSITGGCQCGAVRYRVATGLTNPHLCHCRMCQKAAGNYFMPLAGAPRAEIAITRGEPCWFHSSDIVRRGFCRDCGTPLFFDPVDSDHLLVTLGSLDDPSRYKPVSEDSTESRVRFLAEWVGLRQKVTDEDFSPAELEAIRASNHQHPDRDTETWPPEAKP
;
A
#
# COMPACT_ATOMS: atom_id res chain seq x y z
N MET A 1 10.66 -22.67 -17.28
CA MET A 1 9.92 -22.36 -16.05
C MET A 1 8.90 -21.29 -16.37
N PRO A 2 7.62 -21.40 -16.02
CA PRO A 2 6.69 -20.30 -16.18
C PRO A 2 7.25 -19.11 -15.38
N ALA A 3 7.20 -17.91 -15.96
CA ALA A 3 7.58 -16.69 -15.25
C ALA A 3 6.76 -16.60 -13.96
N ASP A 4 7.42 -16.39 -12.83
CA ASP A 4 6.75 -16.13 -11.55
C ASP A 4 6.01 -14.78 -11.67
N HIS A 5 4.72 -14.85 -11.90
CA HIS A 5 3.83 -13.69 -11.98
C HIS A 5 3.36 -13.23 -10.61
N SER A 6 3.89 -13.82 -9.54
CA SER A 6 3.52 -13.46 -8.18
C SER A 6 3.88 -12.00 -7.89
N ILE A 7 3.02 -11.36 -7.12
CA ILE A 7 3.16 -9.98 -6.69
C ILE A 7 3.42 -10.02 -5.20
N THR A 8 4.41 -9.28 -4.75
CA THR A 8 4.74 -9.13 -3.34
C THR A 8 4.47 -7.71 -2.86
N GLY A 9 4.25 -7.59 -1.57
CA GLY A 9 4.03 -6.32 -0.91
C GLY A 9 4.08 -6.48 0.60
N GLY A 10 3.96 -5.36 1.29
CA GLY A 10 3.97 -5.37 2.75
C GLY A 10 3.93 -3.97 3.35
N CYS A 11 4.09 -3.90 4.65
CA CYS A 11 4.12 -2.66 5.38
C CYS A 11 5.50 -1.99 5.32
N GLN A 12 5.53 -0.69 5.59
CA GLN A 12 6.77 0.11 5.57
C GLN A 12 7.89 -0.50 6.40
N CYS A 13 7.61 -1.01 7.60
CA CYS A 13 8.65 -1.59 8.47
C CYS A 13 8.99 -3.06 8.15
N GLY A 14 8.24 -3.74 7.30
CA GLY A 14 8.46 -5.14 6.93
C GLY A 14 7.92 -6.19 7.90
N ALA A 15 7.26 -5.78 9.00
CA ALA A 15 6.66 -6.71 9.97
C ALA A 15 5.54 -7.56 9.37
N VAL A 16 4.80 -6.99 8.40
CA VAL A 16 3.75 -7.71 7.67
C VAL A 16 4.12 -7.74 6.19
N ARG A 17 4.18 -8.94 5.63
CA ARG A 17 4.43 -9.18 4.21
C ARG A 17 3.33 -10.09 3.64
N TYR A 18 3.02 -9.90 2.38
CA TYR A 18 2.06 -10.75 1.67
C TYR A 18 2.50 -11.01 0.23
N ARG A 19 1.92 -12.06 -0.35
CA ARG A 19 2.08 -12.45 -1.75
C ARG A 19 0.71 -12.65 -2.38
N VAL A 20 0.56 -12.24 -3.62
CA VAL A 20 -0.59 -12.55 -4.48
C VAL A 20 -0.10 -13.48 -5.58
N ALA A 21 -0.65 -14.68 -5.67
CA ALA A 21 -0.21 -15.71 -6.60
C ALA A 21 -0.59 -15.39 -8.06
N THR A 22 -1.73 -14.72 -8.24
CA THR A 22 -2.22 -14.24 -9.55
C THR A 22 -2.07 -12.73 -9.68
N GLY A 23 -2.42 -12.16 -10.83
CA GLY A 23 -2.47 -10.71 -11.00
C GLY A 23 -3.57 -10.05 -10.18
N LEU A 24 -3.40 -8.77 -9.90
CA LEU A 24 -4.45 -7.94 -9.31
C LEU A 24 -5.40 -7.43 -10.41
N THR A 25 -6.67 -7.28 -10.06
CA THR A 25 -7.74 -6.82 -10.95
C THR A 25 -8.35 -5.52 -10.45
N ASN A 26 -8.96 -4.78 -11.35
CA ASN A 26 -9.68 -3.54 -11.05
C ASN A 26 -8.88 -2.55 -10.17
N PRO A 27 -7.67 -2.12 -10.56
CA PRO A 27 -6.97 -1.08 -9.85
C PRO A 27 -7.75 0.24 -9.96
N HIS A 28 -8.12 0.83 -8.80
CA HIS A 28 -8.97 2.00 -8.74
C HIS A 28 -8.60 2.93 -7.58
N LEU A 29 -9.13 4.16 -7.60
CA LEU A 29 -9.02 5.14 -6.53
C LEU A 29 -10.37 5.27 -5.82
N CYS A 30 -10.44 4.89 -4.55
CA CYS A 30 -11.65 5.05 -3.75
C CYS A 30 -11.65 6.38 -2.99
N HIS A 31 -12.63 7.23 -3.30
CA HIS A 31 -12.79 8.57 -2.70
C HIS A 31 -13.74 8.60 -1.52
N CYS A 32 -14.37 7.49 -1.11
CA CYS A 32 -15.29 7.50 0.01
C CYS A 32 -14.60 7.98 1.29
N ARG A 33 -15.36 8.65 2.18
CA ARG A 33 -14.78 9.28 3.37
C ARG A 33 -14.10 8.28 4.30
N MET A 34 -14.58 7.03 4.38
CA MET A 34 -13.93 5.96 5.15
C MET A 34 -12.56 5.60 4.57
N CYS A 35 -12.43 5.50 3.25
CA CYS A 35 -11.14 5.24 2.58
C CYS A 35 -10.16 6.39 2.79
N GLN A 36 -10.62 7.64 2.66
CA GLN A 36 -9.79 8.82 2.94
C GLN A 36 -9.23 8.79 4.36
N LYS A 37 -10.09 8.53 5.36
CA LYS A 37 -9.68 8.47 6.77
C LYS A 37 -8.71 7.31 7.05
N ALA A 38 -8.99 6.13 6.50
CA ALA A 38 -8.14 4.96 6.70
C ALA A 38 -6.77 5.08 6.02
N ALA A 39 -6.70 5.79 4.88
CA ALA A 39 -5.45 6.05 4.18
C ALA A 39 -4.67 7.26 4.73
N GLY A 40 -5.31 8.13 5.52
CA GLY A 40 -4.73 9.44 5.84
C GLY A 40 -4.45 10.29 4.59
N ASN A 41 -5.25 10.09 3.53
CA ASN A 41 -5.05 10.67 2.21
C ASN A 41 -6.41 11.11 1.60
N TYR A 42 -6.38 11.76 0.45
CA TYR A 42 -7.58 12.22 -0.27
C TYR A 42 -8.32 11.09 -1.01
N PHE A 43 -7.69 9.94 -1.15
CA PHE A 43 -8.25 8.70 -1.70
C PHE A 43 -7.44 7.49 -1.19
N MET A 44 -7.96 6.30 -1.41
CA MET A 44 -7.23 5.05 -1.19
C MET A 44 -7.09 4.30 -2.52
N PRO A 45 -5.87 4.09 -3.03
CA PRO A 45 -5.64 3.29 -4.22
C PRO A 45 -5.71 1.81 -3.85
N LEU A 46 -6.56 1.05 -4.56
CA LEU A 46 -6.87 -0.35 -4.27
C LEU A 46 -6.85 -1.20 -5.54
N ALA A 47 -6.52 -2.48 -5.40
CA ALA A 47 -6.79 -3.49 -6.42
C ALA A 47 -7.14 -4.82 -5.76
N GLY A 48 -7.97 -5.64 -6.41
CA GLY A 48 -8.51 -6.87 -5.84
C GLY A 48 -7.88 -8.14 -6.40
N ALA A 49 -7.91 -9.20 -5.60
CA ALA A 49 -7.66 -10.58 -6.02
C ALA A 49 -8.60 -11.53 -5.28
N PRO A 50 -8.82 -12.75 -5.79
CA PRO A 50 -9.47 -13.78 -5.02
C PRO A 50 -8.74 -13.98 -3.68
N ARG A 51 -9.48 -14.05 -2.59
CA ARG A 51 -8.91 -14.21 -1.24
C ARG A 51 -7.97 -15.40 -1.14
N ALA A 52 -8.30 -16.50 -1.81
CA ALA A 52 -7.49 -17.72 -1.84
C ALA A 52 -6.11 -17.53 -2.49
N GLU A 53 -5.95 -16.49 -3.29
CA GLU A 53 -4.70 -16.17 -4.00
C GLU A 53 -3.78 -15.22 -3.20
N ILE A 54 -4.25 -14.72 -2.04
CA ILE A 54 -3.49 -13.81 -1.19
C ILE A 54 -3.00 -14.57 0.04
N ALA A 55 -1.71 -14.72 0.17
CA ALA A 55 -1.06 -15.35 1.33
C ALA A 55 -0.29 -14.29 2.15
N ILE A 56 -0.49 -14.29 3.46
CA ILE A 56 0.39 -13.56 4.37
C ILE A 56 1.66 -14.37 4.53
N THR A 57 2.79 -13.82 4.12
CA THR A 57 4.10 -14.51 4.11
C THR A 57 4.94 -14.19 5.34
N ARG A 58 4.60 -13.12 6.07
CA ARG A 58 5.25 -12.73 7.33
C ARG A 58 4.29 -11.94 8.19
N GLY A 59 4.33 -12.20 9.52
CA GLY A 59 3.57 -11.49 10.53
C GLY A 59 2.06 -11.62 10.37
N GLU A 60 1.33 -10.74 11.05
CA GLU A 60 -0.12 -10.69 10.99
C GLU A 60 -0.60 -9.25 10.95
N PRO A 61 -1.53 -8.88 10.04
CA PRO A 61 -2.15 -7.56 10.06
C PRO A 61 -3.09 -7.41 11.26
N CYS A 62 -3.15 -6.22 11.83
CA CYS A 62 -4.25 -5.82 12.69
C CYS A 62 -5.48 -5.48 11.85
N TRP A 63 -6.67 -5.72 12.43
CA TRP A 63 -7.93 -5.49 11.75
C TRP A 63 -8.81 -4.51 12.52
N PHE A 64 -9.37 -3.54 11.79
CA PHE A 64 -10.38 -2.61 12.27
C PHE A 64 -11.67 -2.79 11.49
N HIS A 65 -12.76 -3.12 12.15
CA HIS A 65 -14.09 -3.16 11.54
C HIS A 65 -14.56 -1.72 11.31
N SER A 66 -14.45 -1.27 10.05
CA SER A 66 -14.87 0.08 9.65
C SER A 66 -16.37 0.17 9.39
N SER A 67 -17.02 -0.98 9.26
CA SER A 67 -18.49 -1.16 9.26
C SER A 67 -18.79 -2.63 9.57
N ASP A 68 -20.07 -3.02 9.64
CA ASP A 68 -20.47 -4.41 9.89
C ASP A 68 -20.02 -5.36 8.78
N ILE A 69 -19.86 -4.85 7.55
CA ILE A 69 -19.54 -5.63 6.35
C ILE A 69 -18.13 -5.42 5.82
N VAL A 70 -17.34 -4.52 6.41
CA VAL A 70 -15.97 -4.22 5.96
C VAL A 70 -15.02 -4.09 7.13
N ARG A 71 -13.91 -4.80 7.07
CA ARG A 71 -12.76 -4.56 7.94
C ARG A 71 -11.54 -4.12 7.13
N ARG A 72 -10.60 -3.48 7.80
CA ARG A 72 -9.37 -2.95 7.20
C ARG A 72 -8.16 -3.52 7.90
N GLY A 73 -7.24 -4.07 7.12
CA GLY A 73 -5.99 -4.63 7.62
C GLY A 73 -4.87 -3.58 7.56
N PHE A 74 -4.08 -3.48 8.62
CA PHE A 74 -2.95 -2.55 8.71
C PHE A 74 -1.84 -3.14 9.58
N CYS A 75 -0.63 -2.63 9.44
CA CYS A 75 0.47 -3.00 10.30
C CYS A 75 0.31 -2.33 11.67
N ARG A 76 0.42 -3.12 12.76
CA ARG A 76 0.36 -2.60 14.13
C ARG A 76 1.54 -1.68 14.46
N ASP A 77 2.73 -1.99 13.92
CA ASP A 77 3.99 -1.35 14.32
C ASP A 77 4.22 -0.03 13.59
N CYS A 78 3.89 0.06 12.29
CA CYS A 78 4.14 1.26 11.49
C CYS A 78 2.88 1.93 10.93
N GLY A 79 1.69 1.35 11.15
CA GLY A 79 0.43 1.94 10.71
C GLY A 79 0.11 1.83 9.22
N THR A 80 0.98 1.21 8.40
CA THR A 80 0.74 1.08 6.95
C THR A 80 -0.58 0.37 6.70
N PRO A 81 -1.54 0.99 5.97
CA PRO A 81 -2.76 0.32 5.53
C PRO A 81 -2.42 -0.71 4.45
N LEU A 82 -2.91 -1.94 4.59
CA LEU A 82 -2.57 -3.05 3.70
C LEU A 82 -3.77 -3.59 2.95
N PHE A 83 -4.91 -3.76 3.65
CA PHE A 83 -6.05 -4.50 3.12
C PHE A 83 -7.37 -3.76 3.33
N PHE A 84 -8.23 -3.87 2.33
CA PHE A 84 -9.65 -3.59 2.41
C PHE A 84 -10.39 -4.91 2.22
N ASP A 85 -11.12 -5.34 3.24
CA ASP A 85 -11.71 -6.67 3.33
C ASP A 85 -13.23 -6.61 3.50
N PRO A 86 -14.02 -6.78 2.43
CA PRO A 86 -15.44 -7.07 2.55
C PRO A 86 -15.62 -8.48 3.12
N VAL A 87 -16.18 -8.59 4.35
CA VAL A 87 -16.13 -9.84 5.14
C VAL A 87 -16.84 -11.02 4.48
N ASP A 88 -17.90 -10.76 3.70
CA ASP A 88 -18.68 -11.77 2.99
C ASP A 88 -18.28 -11.96 1.52
N SER A 89 -17.14 -11.40 1.10
CA SER A 89 -16.63 -11.49 -0.26
C SER A 89 -15.56 -12.58 -0.39
N ASP A 90 -15.52 -13.24 -1.52
CA ASP A 90 -14.42 -14.13 -1.94
C ASP A 90 -13.19 -13.34 -2.44
N HIS A 91 -13.29 -12.01 -2.53
CA HIS A 91 -12.20 -11.11 -2.89
C HIS A 91 -11.69 -10.31 -1.69
N LEU A 92 -10.40 -10.07 -1.68
CA LEU A 92 -9.70 -9.17 -0.77
C LEU A 92 -8.96 -8.13 -1.62
N LEU A 93 -8.99 -6.86 -1.20
CA LEU A 93 -8.28 -5.81 -1.90
C LEU A 93 -7.01 -5.43 -1.14
N VAL A 94 -5.94 -5.19 -1.88
CA VAL A 94 -4.68 -4.67 -1.36
C VAL A 94 -4.55 -3.18 -1.67
N THR A 95 -3.89 -2.43 -0.81
CA THR A 95 -3.54 -1.03 -1.11
C THR A 95 -2.39 -1.00 -2.11
N LEU A 96 -2.50 -0.22 -3.18
CA LEU A 96 -1.48 -0.20 -4.24
C LEU A 96 -0.14 0.37 -3.75
N GLY A 97 -0.16 1.29 -2.78
CA GLY A 97 1.06 1.84 -2.18
C GLY A 97 1.82 0.86 -1.27
N SER A 98 1.24 -0.30 -0.93
CA SER A 98 1.92 -1.36 -0.16
C SER A 98 2.58 -2.43 -1.03
N LEU A 99 2.44 -2.36 -2.36
CA LEU A 99 3.13 -3.24 -3.30
C LEU A 99 4.62 -2.92 -3.37
N ASP A 100 5.45 -3.92 -3.59
CA ASP A 100 6.89 -3.73 -3.84
C ASP A 100 7.15 -2.99 -5.17
N ASP A 101 6.28 -3.17 -6.16
CA ASP A 101 6.29 -2.39 -7.40
C ASP A 101 4.88 -1.82 -7.68
N PRO A 102 4.52 -0.66 -7.10
CA PRO A 102 3.22 -0.04 -7.30
C PRO A 102 3.01 0.47 -8.74
N SER A 103 4.07 0.66 -9.52
CA SER A 103 3.98 1.17 -10.90
C SER A 103 3.31 0.19 -11.87
N ARG A 104 3.25 -1.10 -11.51
CA ARG A 104 2.63 -2.15 -12.33
C ARG A 104 1.12 -2.03 -12.44
N TYR A 105 0.47 -1.30 -11.52
CA TYR A 105 -0.99 -1.25 -11.42
C TYR A 105 -1.51 0.18 -11.50
N LYS A 106 -1.58 0.68 -12.72
CA LYS A 106 -2.19 1.99 -12.98
C LYS A 106 -3.70 1.92 -12.71
N PRO A 107 -4.26 2.80 -11.84
CA PRO A 107 -5.70 2.90 -11.65
C PRO A 107 -6.44 3.17 -12.96
N VAL A 108 -7.57 2.48 -13.16
CA VAL A 108 -8.41 2.57 -14.35
C VAL A 108 -9.78 3.19 -14.08
N SER A 109 -10.14 3.38 -12.80
CA SER A 109 -11.39 4.01 -12.40
C SER A 109 -11.24 4.79 -11.08
N GLU A 110 -12.19 5.65 -10.82
CA GLU A 110 -12.40 6.35 -9.55
C GLU A 110 -13.78 5.95 -9.01
N ASP A 111 -13.81 5.52 -7.74
CA ASP A 111 -15.02 5.09 -7.05
C ASP A 111 -15.44 6.11 -5.97
N SER A 112 -16.76 6.24 -5.72
CA SER A 112 -17.33 7.16 -4.73
C SER A 112 -16.94 8.62 -5.00
N THR A 113 -17.04 9.03 -6.26
CA THR A 113 -16.60 10.37 -6.73
C THR A 113 -17.43 11.51 -6.18
N GLU A 114 -18.62 11.25 -5.64
CA GLU A 114 -19.43 12.22 -4.90
C GLU A 114 -18.72 12.77 -3.65
N SER A 115 -17.77 12.01 -3.10
CA SER A 115 -16.94 12.39 -1.95
C SER A 115 -15.54 12.90 -2.34
N ARG A 116 -15.22 12.98 -3.63
CA ARG A 116 -13.93 13.45 -4.12
C ARG A 116 -13.69 14.90 -3.72
N VAL A 117 -12.50 15.20 -3.18
CA VAL A 117 -12.11 16.58 -2.89
C VAL A 117 -11.97 17.38 -4.20
N ARG A 118 -12.53 18.58 -4.22
CA ARG A 118 -12.73 19.36 -5.47
C ARG A 118 -11.42 19.75 -6.15
N PHE A 119 -10.37 20.02 -5.39
CA PHE A 119 -9.08 20.49 -5.92
C PHE A 119 -8.22 19.39 -6.56
N LEU A 120 -8.61 18.11 -6.50
CA LEU A 120 -7.81 17.03 -7.14
C LEU A 120 -7.60 17.25 -8.64
N ALA A 121 -8.55 17.89 -9.34
CA ALA A 121 -8.41 18.21 -10.75
C ALA A 121 -7.26 19.23 -11.02
N GLU A 122 -6.86 19.98 -10.01
CA GLU A 122 -5.83 21.01 -10.09
C GLU A 122 -4.41 20.48 -9.83
N TRP A 123 -4.26 19.23 -9.40
CA TRP A 123 -2.95 18.66 -9.04
C TRP A 123 -1.95 18.63 -10.18
N VAL A 124 -2.40 18.57 -11.43
CA VAL A 124 -1.53 18.59 -12.61
C VAL A 124 -0.70 19.90 -12.69
N GLY A 125 -1.20 20.97 -12.10
CA GLY A 125 -0.55 22.28 -12.07
C GLY A 125 0.32 22.54 -10.83
N LEU A 126 0.47 21.58 -9.92
CA LEU A 126 1.29 21.77 -8.72
C LEU A 126 2.78 21.92 -9.09
N ARG A 127 3.49 22.79 -8.35
CA ARG A 127 4.94 22.89 -8.46
C ARG A 127 5.57 21.52 -8.15
N GLN A 128 6.41 21.05 -9.06
CA GLN A 128 7.18 19.84 -8.89
C GLN A 128 8.54 20.17 -8.30
N LYS A 129 8.98 19.38 -7.34
CA LYS A 129 10.31 19.44 -6.72
C LYS A 129 10.90 18.05 -6.65
N VAL A 130 12.20 17.97 -6.79
CA VAL A 130 12.97 16.75 -6.47
C VAL A 130 13.60 16.90 -5.07
N THR A 131 13.92 15.77 -4.44
CA THR A 131 14.34 15.76 -3.02
C THR A 131 15.58 16.59 -2.73
N ASP A 132 16.52 16.66 -3.66
CA ASP A 132 17.77 17.41 -3.51
C ASP A 132 17.60 18.95 -3.62
N GLU A 133 16.43 19.43 -4.02
CA GLU A 133 16.12 20.88 -3.94
C GLU A 133 15.87 21.35 -2.49
N ASP A 134 15.45 20.46 -1.61
CA ASP A 134 15.05 20.80 -0.24
C ASP A 134 16.08 20.36 0.82
N PHE A 135 17.01 19.46 0.48
CA PHE A 135 17.98 18.87 1.41
C PHE A 135 19.41 18.93 0.87
N SER A 136 20.36 19.23 1.75
CA SER A 136 21.78 19.10 1.43
C SER A 136 22.20 17.63 1.27
N PRO A 137 23.32 17.34 0.56
CA PRO A 137 23.83 15.97 0.43
C PRO A 137 24.05 15.26 1.78
N ALA A 138 24.47 15.98 2.81
CA ALA A 138 24.69 15.44 4.15
C ALA A 138 23.37 15.04 4.83
N GLU A 139 22.30 15.84 4.70
CA GLU A 139 20.98 15.52 5.22
C GLU A 139 20.37 14.32 4.47
N LEU A 140 20.52 14.26 3.16
CA LEU A 140 20.07 13.11 2.37
C LEU A 140 20.77 11.81 2.78
N GLU A 141 22.07 11.86 3.03
CA GLU A 141 22.82 10.70 3.52
C GLU A 141 22.37 10.29 4.93
N ALA A 142 22.15 11.25 5.83
CA ALA A 142 21.63 10.97 7.17
C ALA A 142 20.23 10.31 7.12
N ILE A 143 19.35 10.78 6.24
CA ILE A 143 18.02 10.18 6.01
C ILE A 143 18.17 8.74 5.51
N ARG A 144 19.04 8.50 4.51
CA ARG A 144 19.26 7.17 3.95
C ARG A 144 19.86 6.19 4.99
N ALA A 145 20.82 6.66 5.77
CA ALA A 145 21.48 5.84 6.81
C ALA A 145 20.53 5.48 7.96
N SER A 146 19.56 6.35 8.29
CA SER A 146 18.59 6.15 9.36
C SER A 146 17.23 5.64 8.91
N ASN A 147 17.06 5.33 7.64
CA ASN A 147 15.79 4.88 7.08
C ASN A 147 15.43 3.48 7.61
N HIS A 148 14.26 3.37 8.24
CA HIS A 148 13.70 2.11 8.75
C HIS A 148 12.69 1.46 7.78
N GLN A 149 12.66 1.88 6.53
CA GLN A 149 11.82 1.25 5.52
C GLN A 149 12.39 -0.09 5.10
N HIS A 150 11.52 -1.12 5.08
CA HIS A 150 11.84 -2.42 4.52
C HIS A 150 12.10 -2.29 3.01
N PRO A 151 13.07 -3.00 2.43
CA PRO A 151 13.29 -2.97 0.98
C PRO A 151 12.08 -3.53 0.22
N ASP A 152 11.86 -3.05 -1.00
CA ASP A 152 10.75 -3.43 -1.86
C ASP A 152 10.96 -4.83 -2.49
N ARG A 153 11.15 -5.82 -1.63
CA ARG A 153 11.29 -7.25 -1.95
C ARG A 153 11.14 -8.10 -0.69
N ASP A 154 10.89 -9.38 -0.84
CA ASP A 154 10.96 -10.31 0.28
C ASP A 154 12.40 -10.45 0.80
N THR A 155 12.54 -10.59 2.12
CA THR A 155 13.81 -10.81 2.83
C THR A 155 13.68 -12.05 3.71
N GLU A 156 14.80 -12.78 3.92
CA GLU A 156 14.83 -13.98 4.76
C GLU A 156 14.65 -13.65 6.25
N THR A 157 15.17 -12.49 6.68
CA THR A 157 15.14 -12.06 8.09
C THR A 157 14.31 -10.80 8.28
N TRP A 158 13.69 -10.67 9.47
CA TRP A 158 13.03 -9.46 9.95
C TRP A 158 13.13 -9.38 11.48
N PRO A 159 13.40 -8.21 12.07
CA PRO A 159 13.84 -6.99 11.39
C PRO A 159 15.09 -7.21 10.56
N PRO A 160 15.29 -6.46 9.47
CA PRO A 160 16.52 -6.59 8.69
C PRO A 160 17.71 -6.33 9.61
N GLU A 161 18.80 -7.07 9.41
CA GLU A 161 20.03 -6.85 10.17
C GLU A 161 20.41 -5.38 10.11
N ALA A 162 20.77 -4.81 11.26
CA ALA A 162 21.23 -3.42 11.32
C ALA A 162 22.36 -3.24 10.30
N LYS A 163 22.22 -2.24 9.42
CA LYS A 163 23.32 -1.88 8.52
C LYS A 163 24.55 -1.55 9.38
N PRO A 164 25.73 -2.11 9.04
CA PRO A 164 26.96 -1.83 9.78
C PRO A 164 27.34 -0.37 9.76
#